data_8835efd78ddb11c76c6005c46c215e14
#
_entry.id   8835efd78ddb11c76c6005c46c215e14
#
_cell.length_a   1.000
_cell.length_b   1.000
_cell.length_c   1.000
_cell.angle_alpha   90.00
_cell.angle_beta   90.00
_cell.angle_gamma   90.00
#
_symmetry.space_group_name_H-M   'P 1'
#
loop_
_entity.id
_entity.type
_entity.pdbx_description
1 polymer ?
#
loop_
_entity_poly.entity_id
_entity_poly.type
_entity_poly.pdbx_seq_one_letter_code
_entity_poly.pdbx_strand_id
1 'polypeptide(L)'
;MKRTWYQIVAISLMGLLLLSSCGSKTEPAEKKQSSADSPPSVSGIKPENLVKLSSKEMEELKIQTIEVGSSALNYSVAVPGVVFPAPNHLSIISTPIDGRISRIAVQEGQAVQKGQEMFRIESLEYGTMVSEYIQAVSEETFQTSRFQRLEQLVEQTISSKSELDRARSDFQRAKTSVIAAVSKLKAIGVPEKEIMAFKTAESIDPTLKIHSPISGIMDQRSVELGQSVNALQMLARVLDISHVLIRGYVSPEDARYIGAGDSVKILRRQNDTFEMQAVVTSVNPGLDENNRSVIVNILLATSQHWPKPGENLHLSIETSSKIEVISVPVEALTYDGNDPVVFVQISESTFEKRKVEVQEFREKFAVVRSGLHKNERLAATQIFSLKALSRFDKIAEE
;
A
#
# COMPACT_ATOMS: atom_id res chain seq x y z
N MET A 1 1.58 11.97 -44.45
CA MET A 1 2.03 13.39 -44.49
C MET A 1 2.81 13.63 -43.19
N LYS A 2 4.12 13.62 -43.35
CA LYS A 2 5.11 14.70 -43.09
C LYS A 2 5.16 15.10 -41.60
N ARG A 3 6.20 14.68 -40.89
CA ARG A 3 7.57 15.26 -40.77
C ARG A 3 7.66 16.21 -39.55
N THR A 4 8.46 15.73 -38.62
CA THR A 4 9.74 16.28 -38.12
C THR A 4 9.65 17.51 -37.25
N TRP A 5 10.27 17.46 -36.09
CA TRP A 5 11.43 18.29 -35.78
C TRP A 5 12.23 17.77 -34.59
N TYR A 6 13.40 17.34 -34.92
CA TYR A 6 14.60 17.14 -34.07
C TYR A 6 15.43 18.43 -34.12
N GLN A 7 16.28 18.57 -33.13
CA GLN A 7 17.48 19.42 -33.02
C GLN A 7 17.26 20.86 -32.50
N ILE A 8 18.07 21.22 -31.49
CA ILE A 8 19.34 21.92 -31.51
C ILE A 8 19.85 21.97 -30.06
N VAL A 9 20.83 21.20 -29.63
CA VAL A 9 22.29 21.35 -29.69
C VAL A 9 22.80 22.49 -28.79
N ALA A 10 23.42 22.14 -27.69
CA ALA A 10 24.86 22.11 -27.36
C ALA A 10 25.67 23.35 -27.80
N ILE A 11 26.69 23.61 -26.98
CA ILE A 11 27.85 24.48 -27.13
C ILE A 11 27.72 25.85 -26.42
N SER A 12 28.48 26.07 -25.36
CA SER A 12 29.80 26.65 -25.28
C SER A 12 30.22 26.79 -23.83
N LEU A 13 31.09 26.16 -23.36
CA LEU A 13 32.53 26.08 -23.11
C LEU A 13 33.27 27.42 -23.26
N MET A 14 34.01 27.73 -22.18
CA MET A 14 35.34 28.38 -22.23
C MET A 14 35.45 29.89 -21.98
N GLY A 15 36.30 30.18 -21.06
CA GLY A 15 36.99 31.47 -20.87
C GLY A 15 37.08 31.88 -19.44
N LEU A 16 38.04 31.52 -18.79
CA LEU A 16 39.49 31.78 -18.64
C LEU A 16 39.76 33.00 -17.76
N LEU A 17 40.37 32.68 -16.60
CA LEU A 17 41.58 33.25 -16.01
C LEU A 17 41.71 34.78 -15.79
N LEU A 18 42.12 35.05 -14.60
CA LEU A 18 43.32 35.76 -14.16
C LEU A 18 43.10 36.69 -12.98
N LEU A 19 43.83 36.34 -11.92
CA LEU A 19 44.84 37.10 -11.20
C LEU A 19 44.31 38.26 -10.33
N SER A 20 44.73 38.48 -9.17
CA SER A 20 45.96 38.33 -8.36
C SER A 20 45.66 38.82 -6.96
N SER A 21 46.12 38.21 -5.98
CA SER A 21 47.42 38.31 -5.32
C SER A 21 47.49 39.24 -4.08
N CYS A 22 48.18 38.70 -3.12
CA CYS A 22 48.86 39.30 -1.96
C CYS A 22 48.01 39.52 -0.70
N GLY A 23 48.41 39.10 0.46
CA GLY A 23 49.61 38.49 0.95
C GLY A 23 49.66 38.57 2.47
N SER A 24 50.19 37.49 3.01
CA SER A 24 51.03 37.39 4.24
C SER A 24 50.43 37.90 5.56
N LYS A 25 50.50 37.19 6.64
CA LYS A 25 51.62 36.50 7.34
C LYS A 25 51.13 35.62 8.45
N THR A 26 51.71 34.45 8.53
CA THR A 26 51.96 33.55 9.68
C THR A 26 52.30 34.28 10.97
N GLU A 27 51.88 33.80 12.13
CA GLU A 27 52.44 32.76 13.01
C GLU A 27 51.76 32.75 14.37
N PRO A 28 52.08 31.86 15.35
CA PRO A 28 51.48 30.54 15.53
C PRO A 28 50.86 30.36 16.94
N ALA A 29 50.31 29.16 17.04
CA ALA A 29 49.92 28.39 18.20
C ALA A 29 50.32 28.85 19.60
N GLU A 30 49.35 28.86 20.50
CA GLU A 30 49.58 28.44 21.89
C GLU A 30 48.41 27.55 22.38
N LYS A 31 48.79 26.30 22.67
CA LYS A 31 48.01 25.37 23.47
C LYS A 31 47.87 25.93 24.88
N LYS A 32 46.64 25.98 25.39
CA LYS A 32 46.40 25.78 26.82
C LYS A 32 45.29 24.77 27.02
N GLN A 33 45.71 23.69 27.62
CA GLN A 33 44.93 22.66 28.27
C GLN A 33 44.18 23.20 29.49
N SER A 34 43.12 22.45 29.83
CA SER A 34 42.60 22.26 31.17
C SER A 34 41.56 23.27 31.64
N SER A 35 40.38 22.86 31.88
CA SER A 35 39.94 22.09 33.03
C SER A 35 38.43 21.95 33.03
N ALA A 36 38.01 20.73 33.21
CA ALA A 36 37.01 20.25 34.15
C ALA A 36 35.75 21.08 34.43
N ASP A 37 34.64 20.42 34.16
CA ASP A 37 33.41 20.44 34.94
C ASP A 37 33.00 21.78 35.60
N SER A 38 32.11 22.44 34.86
CA SER A 38 31.10 23.26 35.50
C SER A 38 29.73 22.88 34.91
N PRO A 39 28.74 22.65 35.74
CA PRO A 39 27.39 22.42 35.24
C PRO A 39 26.94 23.62 34.41
N PRO A 40 26.06 23.42 33.37
CA PRO A 40 25.60 24.51 32.55
C PRO A 40 24.97 25.56 33.46
N SER A 41 25.56 26.73 33.52
CA SER A 41 25.01 27.91 34.18
C SER A 41 23.62 28.18 33.59
N VAL A 42 22.62 28.19 34.44
CA VAL A 42 21.26 28.68 34.16
C VAL A 42 21.37 30.18 33.84
N SER A 43 21.70 30.52 32.62
CA SER A 43 21.76 31.90 32.14
C SER A 43 20.46 32.22 31.42
N GLY A 44 19.66 33.10 32.01
CA GLY A 44 18.58 33.77 31.30
C GLY A 44 17.21 33.82 31.92
N ILE A 45 17.05 33.55 33.22
CA ILE A 45 15.73 33.80 33.88
C ILE A 45 15.65 35.32 34.06
N LYS A 46 14.79 36.00 33.27
CA LYS A 46 14.48 37.40 33.54
C LYS A 46 13.67 37.48 34.81
N PRO A 47 14.00 38.36 35.78
CA PRO A 47 13.26 38.50 37.02
C PRO A 47 11.77 38.80 36.85
N GLU A 48 11.39 39.39 35.72
CA GLU A 48 10.03 39.76 35.33
C GLU A 48 9.07 38.55 35.12
N ASN A 49 9.57 37.30 35.06
CA ASN A 49 8.80 36.10 34.82
C ASN A 49 8.62 35.20 36.05
N LEU A 50 9.15 35.63 37.18
CA LEU A 50 9.11 34.85 38.44
C LEU A 50 7.89 35.28 39.28
N VAL A 51 7.09 34.34 39.69
CA VAL A 51 6.00 34.51 40.64
C VAL A 51 6.41 33.88 41.96
N LYS A 52 6.64 34.73 42.98
CA LYS A 52 6.99 34.29 44.32
C LYS A 52 5.73 34.30 45.19
N LEU A 53 5.39 33.17 45.76
CA LEU A 53 4.23 33.00 46.63
C LEU A 53 4.68 33.05 48.08
N SER A 54 3.93 33.78 48.92
CA SER A 54 4.10 33.71 50.38
C SER A 54 3.59 32.37 50.91
N SER A 55 4.04 31.99 52.12
CA SER A 55 3.58 30.75 52.75
C SER A 55 2.04 30.70 52.92
N LYS A 56 1.38 31.84 53.08
CA LYS A 56 -0.05 31.97 53.23
C LYS A 56 -0.74 31.71 51.87
N GLU A 57 -0.27 32.26 50.78
CA GLU A 57 -0.81 32.04 49.40
C GLU A 57 -0.64 30.61 48.95
N MET A 58 0.49 29.97 49.30
CA MET A 58 0.68 28.54 48.99
C MET A 58 -0.33 27.66 49.72
N GLU A 59 -0.68 27.96 50.95
CA GLU A 59 -1.69 27.23 51.75
C GLU A 59 -3.11 27.44 51.25
N GLU A 60 -3.43 28.67 50.82
CA GLU A 60 -4.72 29.06 50.30
C GLU A 60 -4.96 28.52 48.86
N LEU A 61 -3.99 28.59 47.97
CA LEU A 61 -4.12 28.23 46.57
C LEU A 61 -4.06 26.72 46.33
N LYS A 62 -3.39 25.93 47.20
CA LYS A 62 -3.22 24.47 47.07
C LYS A 62 -2.86 24.04 45.67
N ILE A 63 -1.82 24.65 45.09
CA ILE A 63 -1.38 24.40 43.72
C ILE A 63 -0.89 22.96 43.60
N GLN A 64 -1.51 22.21 42.70
CA GLN A 64 -1.03 20.88 42.35
C GLN A 64 -0.05 21.01 41.21
N THR A 65 1.05 20.28 41.27
CA THR A 65 2.06 20.24 40.25
C THR A 65 2.13 18.85 39.63
N ILE A 66 2.45 18.80 38.36
CA ILE A 66 2.70 17.57 37.60
C ILE A 66 4.13 17.59 37.08
N GLU A 67 4.74 16.43 37.01
CA GLU A 67 6.06 16.27 36.42
C GLU A 67 5.98 16.15 34.90
N VAL A 68 6.81 16.90 34.19
CA VAL A 68 6.91 16.85 32.73
C VAL A 68 7.58 15.56 32.31
N GLY A 69 6.79 14.61 31.83
CA GLY A 69 7.28 13.39 31.23
C GLY A 69 7.43 13.51 29.72
N SER A 70 8.38 12.76 29.17
CA SER A 70 8.36 12.44 27.73
C SER A 70 7.86 11.02 27.56
N SER A 71 6.87 10.84 26.72
CA SER A 71 6.33 9.52 26.40
C SER A 71 5.88 9.46 24.94
N ALA A 72 5.86 8.26 24.39
CA ALA A 72 5.15 8.04 23.16
C ALA A 72 3.64 8.26 23.42
N LEU A 73 3.03 9.13 22.65
CA LEU A 73 1.58 9.36 22.75
C LEU A 73 0.84 8.32 21.95
N ASN A 74 -0.04 7.60 22.61
CA ASN A 74 -1.01 6.72 21.94
C ASN A 74 -2.26 7.54 21.64
N TYR A 75 -2.70 7.49 20.42
CA TYR A 75 -3.93 8.16 19.98
C TYR A 75 -4.62 7.33 18.90
N SER A 76 -5.91 7.58 18.74
CA SER A 76 -6.74 6.89 17.77
C SER A 76 -7.12 7.85 16.65
N VAL A 77 -6.92 7.42 15.41
CA VAL A 77 -7.31 8.15 14.21
C VAL A 77 -8.55 7.49 13.62
N ALA A 78 -9.67 8.21 13.64
CA ALA A 78 -10.91 7.76 13.02
C ALA A 78 -10.93 8.14 11.54
N VAL A 79 -11.06 7.17 10.64
CA VAL A 79 -11.03 7.38 9.20
C VAL A 79 -12.10 6.56 8.49
N PRO A 80 -12.64 7.06 7.36
CA PRO A 80 -13.50 6.26 6.50
C PRO A 80 -12.68 5.20 5.77
N GLY A 81 -13.28 4.02 5.57
CA GLY A 81 -12.71 2.93 4.82
C GLY A 81 -13.67 2.39 3.79
N VAL A 82 -13.14 1.87 2.68
CA VAL A 82 -13.90 1.19 1.64
C VAL A 82 -13.32 -0.20 1.44
N VAL A 83 -14.20 -1.19 1.33
CA VAL A 83 -13.82 -2.59 1.15
C VAL A 83 -13.67 -2.92 -0.33
N PHE A 84 -12.55 -3.51 -0.69
CA PHE A 84 -12.22 -4.02 -2.01
C PHE A 84 -11.98 -5.53 -1.96
N PRO A 85 -12.11 -6.25 -3.08
CA PRO A 85 -11.58 -7.60 -3.17
C PRO A 85 -10.09 -7.62 -2.83
N ALA A 86 -9.64 -8.63 -2.09
CA ALA A 86 -8.21 -8.80 -1.85
C ALA A 86 -7.46 -9.08 -3.18
N PRO A 87 -6.16 -8.80 -3.27
CA PRO A 87 -5.35 -9.15 -4.43
C PRO A 87 -5.50 -10.64 -4.76
N ASN A 88 -5.68 -10.96 -6.04
CA ASN A 88 -5.92 -12.32 -6.57
C ASN A 88 -7.24 -12.98 -6.14
N HIS A 89 -8.14 -12.28 -5.47
CA HIS A 89 -9.48 -12.75 -5.07
C HIS A 89 -10.60 -12.25 -5.97
N LEU A 90 -10.26 -11.57 -7.06
CA LEU A 90 -11.16 -11.17 -8.13
C LEU A 90 -10.63 -11.69 -9.45
N SER A 91 -11.47 -12.36 -10.22
CA SER A 91 -11.14 -12.78 -11.57
C SER A 91 -12.17 -12.28 -12.56
N ILE A 92 -11.70 -11.64 -13.62
CA ILE A 92 -12.49 -11.26 -14.79
C ILE A 92 -12.37 -12.41 -15.79
N ILE A 93 -13.49 -13.01 -16.12
CA ILE A 93 -13.59 -14.09 -17.10
C ILE A 93 -13.87 -13.46 -18.45
N SER A 94 -12.96 -13.65 -19.40
CA SER A 94 -13.09 -13.17 -20.78
C SER A 94 -12.92 -14.31 -21.76
N THR A 95 -13.46 -14.14 -22.98
CA THR A 95 -13.20 -15.08 -24.08
C THR A 95 -11.87 -14.76 -24.75
N PRO A 96 -11.02 -15.75 -25.04
CA PRO A 96 -9.78 -15.52 -25.77
C PRO A 96 -9.97 -15.37 -27.28
N ILE A 97 -11.12 -15.79 -27.82
CA ILE A 97 -11.44 -15.84 -29.27
C ILE A 97 -12.87 -15.39 -29.53
N ASP A 98 -13.16 -15.07 -30.79
CA ASP A 98 -14.51 -14.73 -31.26
C ASP A 98 -15.42 -15.96 -31.29
N GLY A 99 -16.72 -15.75 -31.08
CA GLY A 99 -17.69 -16.82 -31.17
C GLY A 99 -19.09 -16.43 -30.67
N ARG A 100 -19.92 -17.44 -30.43
CA ARG A 100 -21.29 -17.29 -29.92
C ARG A 100 -21.45 -18.11 -28.64
N ILE A 101 -22.08 -17.54 -27.62
CA ILE A 101 -22.40 -18.25 -26.39
C ILE A 101 -23.40 -19.34 -26.66
N SER A 102 -22.98 -20.60 -26.57
CA SER A 102 -23.86 -21.78 -26.80
C SER A 102 -24.40 -22.34 -25.48
N ARG A 103 -23.73 -22.10 -24.37
CA ARG A 103 -24.17 -22.53 -23.03
C ARG A 103 -23.66 -21.62 -21.94
N ILE A 104 -24.50 -21.39 -20.94
CA ILE A 104 -24.16 -20.76 -19.66
C ILE A 104 -24.41 -21.79 -18.57
N ALA A 105 -23.37 -22.24 -17.87
CA ALA A 105 -23.42 -23.32 -16.90
C ALA A 105 -23.60 -22.82 -15.45
N VAL A 106 -23.41 -21.51 -15.19
CA VAL A 106 -23.43 -20.92 -13.85
C VAL A 106 -24.28 -19.65 -13.86
N GLN A 107 -25.02 -19.41 -12.78
CA GLN A 107 -25.84 -18.21 -12.60
C GLN A 107 -25.19 -17.22 -11.64
N GLU A 108 -25.60 -15.94 -11.70
CA GLU A 108 -25.18 -14.92 -10.73
C GLU A 108 -25.58 -15.33 -9.31
N GLY A 109 -24.67 -15.08 -8.37
CA GLY A 109 -24.80 -15.49 -6.97
C GLY A 109 -24.42 -16.95 -6.69
N GLN A 110 -24.18 -17.76 -7.73
CA GLN A 110 -23.80 -19.17 -7.55
C GLN A 110 -22.32 -19.32 -7.23
N ALA A 111 -22.01 -20.24 -6.32
CA ALA A 111 -20.64 -20.64 -6.01
C ALA A 111 -20.04 -21.43 -7.17
N VAL A 112 -18.78 -21.15 -7.50
CA VAL A 112 -17.99 -21.82 -8.52
C VAL A 112 -16.68 -22.31 -7.92
N GLN A 113 -16.19 -23.44 -8.44
CA GLN A 113 -14.89 -23.99 -8.09
C GLN A 113 -13.85 -23.65 -9.16
N LYS A 114 -12.60 -23.57 -8.75
CA LYS A 114 -11.48 -23.45 -9.70
C LYS A 114 -11.50 -24.60 -10.70
N GLY A 115 -11.44 -24.28 -11.99
CA GLY A 115 -11.53 -25.25 -13.09
C GLY A 115 -12.94 -25.70 -13.46
N GLN A 116 -13.97 -25.17 -12.82
CA GLN A 116 -15.36 -25.45 -13.19
C GLN A 116 -15.72 -24.74 -14.51
N GLU A 117 -16.41 -25.46 -15.41
CA GLU A 117 -16.95 -24.91 -16.64
C GLU A 117 -18.02 -23.84 -16.33
N MET A 118 -17.88 -22.66 -16.94
CA MET A 118 -18.81 -21.55 -16.76
C MET A 118 -19.60 -21.25 -18.06
N PHE A 119 -18.89 -21.25 -19.18
CA PHE A 119 -19.47 -20.94 -20.50
C PHE A 119 -18.99 -21.91 -21.55
N ARG A 120 -19.78 -22.08 -22.59
CA ARG A 120 -19.35 -22.67 -23.86
C ARG A 120 -19.53 -21.66 -24.98
N ILE A 121 -18.55 -21.60 -25.83
CA ILE A 121 -18.47 -20.67 -26.95
C ILE A 121 -18.30 -21.50 -28.24
N GLU A 122 -19.24 -21.44 -29.13
CA GLU A 122 -19.09 -21.95 -30.49
C GLU A 122 -18.21 -20.99 -31.29
N SER A 123 -17.12 -21.48 -31.82
CA SER A 123 -16.13 -20.65 -32.53
C SER A 123 -15.58 -21.40 -33.75
N LEU A 124 -15.63 -20.73 -34.88
CA LEU A 124 -15.05 -21.25 -36.13
C LEU A 124 -13.49 -21.30 -35.99
N GLU A 125 -12.90 -20.30 -35.34
CA GLU A 125 -11.47 -20.24 -35.09
C GLU A 125 -10.99 -21.42 -34.25
N TYR A 126 -11.76 -21.75 -33.18
CA TYR A 126 -11.47 -22.93 -32.36
C TYR A 126 -11.53 -24.23 -33.17
N GLY A 127 -12.57 -24.41 -33.96
CA GLY A 127 -12.73 -25.57 -34.85
C GLY A 127 -11.56 -25.70 -35.84
N THR A 128 -11.06 -24.58 -36.38
CA THR A 128 -9.88 -24.54 -37.23
C THR A 128 -8.62 -24.96 -36.50
N MET A 129 -8.38 -24.43 -35.29
CA MET A 129 -7.22 -24.80 -34.47
C MET A 129 -7.20 -26.29 -34.09
N VAL A 130 -8.37 -26.87 -33.76
CA VAL A 130 -8.50 -28.31 -33.48
C VAL A 130 -8.22 -29.13 -34.75
N SER A 131 -8.73 -28.71 -35.90
CA SER A 131 -8.46 -29.37 -37.20
C SER A 131 -6.96 -29.34 -37.54
N GLU A 132 -6.30 -28.20 -37.38
CA GLU A 132 -4.86 -28.06 -37.60
C GLU A 132 -4.05 -29.01 -36.70
N TYR A 133 -4.48 -29.17 -35.44
CA TYR A 133 -3.83 -30.09 -34.51
C TYR A 133 -3.98 -31.53 -34.97
N ILE A 134 -5.19 -31.97 -35.35
CA ILE A 134 -5.46 -33.36 -35.80
C ILE A 134 -4.64 -33.65 -37.06
N GLN A 135 -4.59 -32.71 -38.03
CA GLN A 135 -3.77 -32.83 -39.24
C GLN A 135 -2.29 -32.95 -38.91
N ALA A 136 -1.79 -32.10 -38.00
CA ALA A 136 -0.36 -32.16 -37.60
C ALA A 136 0.00 -33.49 -36.93
N VAL A 137 -0.88 -34.04 -36.07
CA VAL A 137 -0.70 -35.34 -35.42
C VAL A 137 -0.70 -36.48 -36.45
N SER A 138 -1.60 -36.42 -37.43
CA SER A 138 -1.69 -37.44 -38.48
C SER A 138 -0.42 -37.43 -39.33
N GLU A 139 0.10 -36.25 -39.69
CA GLU A 139 1.34 -36.10 -40.44
C GLU A 139 2.56 -36.57 -39.61
N GLU A 140 2.65 -36.20 -38.34
CA GLU A 140 3.70 -36.69 -37.43
C GLU A 140 3.71 -38.23 -37.39
N THR A 141 2.55 -38.86 -37.25
CA THR A 141 2.39 -40.31 -37.20
C THR A 141 2.89 -40.97 -38.48
N PHE A 142 2.52 -40.40 -39.63
CA PHE A 142 2.98 -40.88 -40.95
C PHE A 142 4.50 -40.73 -41.11
N GLN A 143 5.06 -39.57 -40.82
CA GLN A 143 6.47 -39.32 -40.96
C GLN A 143 7.31 -40.11 -39.92
N THR A 144 6.79 -40.35 -38.74
CA THR A 144 7.40 -41.24 -37.73
C THR A 144 7.54 -42.66 -38.29
N SER A 145 6.45 -43.21 -38.84
CA SER A 145 6.45 -44.57 -39.39
C SER A 145 7.37 -44.69 -40.61
N ARG A 146 7.45 -43.66 -41.46
CA ARG A 146 8.34 -43.57 -42.61
C ARG A 146 9.81 -43.52 -42.17
N PHE A 147 10.12 -42.68 -41.21
CA PHE A 147 11.48 -42.56 -40.65
C PHE A 147 11.96 -43.87 -40.04
N GLN A 148 11.19 -44.48 -39.18
CA GLN A 148 11.52 -45.76 -38.53
C GLN A 148 11.75 -46.90 -39.54
N ARG A 149 10.89 -46.96 -40.59
CA ARG A 149 11.07 -47.93 -41.68
C ARG A 149 12.37 -47.75 -42.46
N LEU A 150 12.68 -46.50 -42.80
CA LEU A 150 13.92 -46.17 -43.50
C LEU A 150 15.17 -46.41 -42.65
N GLU A 151 15.07 -46.18 -41.33
CA GLU A 151 16.15 -46.46 -40.41
C GLU A 151 16.51 -47.96 -40.45
N GLN A 152 15.50 -48.86 -40.36
CA GLN A 152 15.70 -50.31 -40.49
C GLN A 152 16.26 -50.72 -41.86
N LEU A 153 15.79 -50.09 -42.97
CA LEU A 153 16.29 -50.42 -44.34
C LEU A 153 17.72 -49.95 -44.55
N VAL A 154 18.14 -48.84 -43.97
CA VAL A 154 19.56 -48.38 -44.05
C VAL A 154 20.47 -49.27 -43.22
N GLU A 155 20.02 -49.74 -42.05
CA GLU A 155 20.75 -50.74 -41.26
C GLU A 155 20.99 -52.04 -42.04
N GLN A 156 20.03 -52.44 -42.87
CA GLN A 156 20.14 -53.59 -43.77
C GLN A 156 20.85 -53.26 -45.12
N THR A 157 21.39 -52.05 -45.27
CA THR A 157 22.06 -51.60 -46.51
C THR A 157 21.15 -51.59 -47.78
N ILE A 158 19.82 -51.52 -47.59
CA ILE A 158 18.84 -51.55 -48.69
C ILE A 158 18.47 -50.11 -49.16
N SER A 159 18.58 -49.10 -48.31
CA SER A 159 18.28 -47.70 -48.64
C SER A 159 19.46 -46.78 -48.40
N SER A 160 19.42 -45.58 -48.97
CA SER A 160 20.53 -44.62 -48.89
C SER A 160 20.45 -43.77 -47.58
N LYS A 161 21.63 -43.37 -47.06
CA LYS A 161 21.73 -42.43 -45.96
C LYS A 161 21.04 -41.09 -46.26
N SER A 162 21.11 -40.63 -47.52
CA SER A 162 20.49 -39.37 -47.95
C SER A 162 18.97 -39.43 -47.84
N GLU A 163 18.33 -40.58 -48.12
CA GLU A 163 16.90 -40.76 -47.92
C GLU A 163 16.49 -40.77 -46.44
N LEU A 164 17.30 -41.40 -45.58
CA LEU A 164 17.10 -41.37 -44.14
C LEU A 164 17.21 -39.96 -43.56
N ASP A 165 18.23 -39.19 -43.99
CA ASP A 165 18.40 -37.80 -43.54
C ASP A 165 17.24 -36.92 -43.96
N ARG A 166 16.68 -37.12 -45.16
CA ARG A 166 15.47 -36.44 -45.62
C ARG A 166 14.26 -36.82 -44.78
N ALA A 167 14.07 -38.11 -44.52
CA ALA A 167 12.96 -38.58 -43.70
C ALA A 167 13.06 -38.08 -42.23
N ARG A 168 14.29 -38.02 -41.70
CA ARG A 168 14.54 -37.43 -40.41
C ARG A 168 14.14 -35.94 -40.35
N SER A 169 14.49 -35.19 -41.38
CA SER A 169 14.13 -33.77 -41.51
C SER A 169 12.60 -33.57 -41.62
N ASP A 170 11.91 -34.45 -42.38
CA ASP A 170 10.47 -34.43 -42.54
C ASP A 170 9.77 -34.77 -41.24
N PHE A 171 10.23 -35.80 -40.53
CA PHE A 171 9.74 -36.15 -39.17
C PHE A 171 9.93 -34.98 -38.19
N GLN A 172 11.12 -34.34 -38.19
CA GLN A 172 11.37 -33.25 -37.27
C GLN A 172 10.45 -32.03 -37.57
N ARG A 173 10.16 -31.74 -38.84
CA ARG A 173 9.20 -30.70 -39.22
C ARG A 173 7.80 -31.04 -38.76
N ALA A 174 7.33 -32.25 -38.98
CA ALA A 174 6.00 -32.71 -38.54
C ALA A 174 5.85 -32.61 -37.03
N LYS A 175 6.84 -33.06 -36.26
CA LYS A 175 6.89 -32.94 -34.80
C LYS A 175 6.83 -31.48 -34.33
N THR A 176 7.52 -30.58 -34.98
CA THR A 176 7.47 -29.13 -34.69
C THR A 176 6.07 -28.55 -34.95
N SER A 177 5.40 -29.01 -36.03
CA SER A 177 4.03 -28.58 -36.34
C SER A 177 3.03 -29.00 -35.27
N VAL A 178 3.15 -30.21 -34.68
CA VAL A 178 2.35 -30.64 -33.55
C VAL A 178 2.58 -29.74 -32.33
N ILE A 179 3.85 -29.45 -32.00
CA ILE A 179 4.19 -28.56 -30.90
C ILE A 179 3.56 -27.18 -31.08
N ALA A 180 3.61 -26.63 -32.30
CA ALA A 180 3.02 -25.34 -32.63
C ALA A 180 1.48 -25.36 -32.47
N ALA A 181 0.80 -26.39 -32.96
CA ALA A 181 -0.65 -26.54 -32.84
C ALA A 181 -1.09 -26.70 -31.35
N VAL A 182 -0.37 -27.51 -30.57
CA VAL A 182 -0.59 -27.65 -29.12
C VAL A 182 -0.42 -26.29 -28.41
N SER A 183 0.61 -25.52 -28.78
CA SER A 183 0.87 -24.21 -28.18
C SER A 183 -0.26 -23.22 -28.45
N LYS A 184 -0.84 -23.22 -29.66
CA LYS A 184 -2.01 -22.40 -30.00
C LYS A 184 -3.20 -22.75 -29.11
N LEU A 185 -3.54 -24.03 -28.97
CA LEU A 185 -4.64 -24.50 -28.14
C LEU A 185 -4.43 -24.19 -26.65
N LYS A 186 -3.22 -24.36 -26.16
CA LYS A 186 -2.86 -23.98 -24.77
C LYS A 186 -2.99 -22.47 -24.53
N ALA A 187 -2.63 -21.65 -25.51
CA ALA A 187 -2.73 -20.19 -25.39
C ALA A 187 -4.15 -19.69 -25.22
N ILE A 188 -5.15 -20.39 -25.76
CA ILE A 188 -6.59 -20.07 -25.57
C ILE A 188 -7.18 -20.78 -24.35
N GLY A 189 -6.37 -21.45 -23.51
CA GLY A 189 -6.79 -22.04 -22.26
C GLY A 189 -7.32 -23.46 -22.33
N VAL A 190 -7.14 -24.18 -23.44
CA VAL A 190 -7.57 -25.60 -23.55
C VAL A 190 -6.65 -26.47 -22.68
N PRO A 191 -7.20 -27.26 -21.75
CA PRO A 191 -6.43 -28.15 -20.91
C PRO A 191 -5.72 -29.25 -21.72
N GLU A 192 -4.51 -29.62 -21.34
CA GLU A 192 -3.70 -30.62 -22.05
C GLU A 192 -4.42 -31.96 -22.19
N LYS A 193 -5.19 -32.36 -21.18
CA LYS A 193 -6.01 -33.58 -21.20
C LYS A 193 -7.05 -33.55 -22.33
N GLU A 194 -7.66 -32.39 -22.58
CA GLU A 194 -8.65 -32.19 -23.65
C GLU A 194 -7.96 -32.19 -25.02
N ILE A 195 -6.79 -31.54 -25.15
CA ILE A 195 -6.00 -31.57 -26.39
C ILE A 195 -5.63 -33.01 -26.76
N MET A 196 -5.19 -33.82 -25.81
CA MET A 196 -4.85 -35.21 -26.08
C MET A 196 -6.06 -36.06 -26.50
N ALA A 197 -7.25 -35.74 -26.00
CA ALA A 197 -8.46 -36.46 -26.38
C ALA A 197 -8.83 -36.25 -27.88
N PHE A 198 -8.42 -35.14 -28.50
CA PHE A 198 -8.68 -34.90 -29.94
C PHE A 198 -7.95 -35.88 -30.85
N LYS A 199 -6.90 -36.58 -30.39
CA LYS A 199 -6.23 -37.60 -31.20
C LYS A 199 -7.12 -38.77 -31.59
N THR A 200 -8.14 -39.07 -30.80
CA THR A 200 -9.03 -40.21 -30.96
C THR A 200 -10.47 -39.77 -31.26
N ALA A 201 -10.71 -38.46 -31.45
CA ALA A 201 -12.05 -37.95 -31.71
C ALA A 201 -12.52 -38.27 -33.13
N GLU A 202 -13.72 -38.85 -33.25
CA GLU A 202 -14.37 -39.13 -34.54
C GLU A 202 -15.00 -37.88 -35.14
N SER A 203 -15.30 -36.87 -34.32
CA SER A 203 -15.87 -35.58 -34.74
C SER A 203 -15.27 -34.43 -33.96
N ILE A 204 -15.21 -33.28 -34.59
CA ILE A 204 -14.71 -32.02 -33.98
C ILE A 204 -15.95 -31.29 -33.43
N ASP A 205 -15.95 -31.06 -32.09
CA ASP A 205 -16.87 -30.13 -31.44
C ASP A 205 -16.23 -28.72 -31.46
N PRO A 206 -16.76 -27.74 -32.24
CA PRO A 206 -16.19 -26.40 -32.33
C PRO A 206 -16.53 -25.54 -31.11
N THR A 207 -16.67 -26.15 -29.94
CA THR A 207 -17.11 -25.50 -28.69
C THR A 207 -15.99 -25.38 -27.69
N LEU A 208 -15.51 -24.16 -27.50
CA LEU A 208 -14.52 -23.84 -26.46
C LEU A 208 -15.21 -23.73 -25.10
N LYS A 209 -14.71 -24.44 -24.11
CA LYS A 209 -15.16 -24.36 -22.71
C LYS A 209 -14.34 -23.33 -21.95
N ILE A 210 -15.01 -22.38 -21.35
CA ILE A 210 -14.41 -21.37 -20.48
C ILE A 210 -14.58 -21.77 -19.03
N HIS A 211 -13.48 -21.88 -18.31
CA HIS A 211 -13.41 -22.33 -16.91
C HIS A 211 -13.08 -21.19 -15.98
N SER A 212 -13.54 -21.30 -14.72
CA SER A 212 -13.13 -20.35 -13.68
C SER A 212 -11.68 -20.60 -13.25
N PRO A 213 -10.81 -19.58 -13.24
CA PRO A 213 -9.43 -19.72 -12.75
C PRO A 213 -9.33 -19.71 -11.23
N ILE A 214 -10.37 -19.27 -10.51
CA ILE A 214 -10.44 -19.23 -9.04
C ILE A 214 -11.73 -19.88 -8.55
N SER A 215 -11.74 -20.28 -7.27
CA SER A 215 -12.98 -20.61 -6.57
C SER A 215 -13.57 -19.32 -6.00
N GLY A 216 -14.90 -19.20 -5.97
CA GLY A 216 -15.58 -18.01 -5.49
C GLY A 216 -17.08 -18.01 -5.83
N ILE A 217 -17.65 -16.84 -5.96
CA ILE A 217 -19.06 -16.62 -6.33
C ILE A 217 -19.09 -15.84 -7.65
N MET A 218 -19.94 -16.23 -8.59
CA MET A 218 -20.19 -15.43 -9.79
C MET A 218 -20.93 -14.16 -9.38
N ASP A 219 -20.22 -13.03 -9.40
CA ASP A 219 -20.73 -11.75 -8.94
C ASP A 219 -21.52 -11.01 -10.03
N GLN A 220 -21.05 -11.12 -11.27
CA GLN A 220 -21.66 -10.44 -12.42
C GLN A 220 -21.52 -11.26 -13.68
N ARG A 221 -22.59 -11.30 -14.48
CA ARG A 221 -22.61 -11.86 -15.83
C ARG A 221 -22.84 -10.74 -16.84
N SER A 222 -22.04 -10.69 -17.89
CA SER A 222 -22.08 -9.60 -18.88
C SER A 222 -22.55 -10.06 -20.26
N VAL A 223 -22.98 -11.32 -20.39
CA VAL A 223 -23.40 -11.92 -21.69
C VAL A 223 -24.60 -12.78 -21.53
N GLU A 224 -25.35 -12.94 -22.65
CA GLU A 224 -26.57 -13.74 -22.74
C GLU A 224 -26.38 -14.97 -23.65
N LEU A 225 -27.22 -15.97 -23.44
CA LEU A 225 -27.27 -17.18 -24.31
C LEU A 225 -27.56 -16.78 -25.76
N GLY A 226 -26.79 -17.32 -26.70
CA GLY A 226 -26.91 -17.01 -28.12
C GLY A 226 -26.25 -15.70 -28.57
N GLN A 227 -25.72 -14.90 -27.62
CA GLN A 227 -25.01 -13.66 -27.92
C GLN A 227 -23.69 -13.95 -28.64
N SER A 228 -23.37 -13.16 -29.68
CA SER A 228 -22.05 -13.12 -30.28
C SER A 228 -21.10 -12.32 -29.41
N VAL A 229 -19.87 -12.82 -29.22
CA VAL A 229 -18.80 -12.21 -28.39
C VAL A 229 -17.53 -12.10 -29.22
N ASN A 230 -16.79 -11.04 -28.96
CA ASN A 230 -15.48 -10.82 -29.58
C ASN A 230 -14.37 -11.25 -28.63
N ALA A 231 -13.19 -11.53 -29.17
CA ALA A 231 -11.99 -11.81 -28.39
C ALA A 231 -11.75 -10.73 -27.31
N LEU A 232 -11.34 -11.17 -26.13
CA LEU A 232 -11.08 -10.35 -24.94
C LEU A 232 -12.33 -9.70 -24.31
N GLN A 233 -13.52 -9.96 -24.83
CA GLN A 233 -14.78 -9.48 -24.22
C GLN A 233 -14.98 -10.15 -22.86
N MET A 234 -15.33 -9.34 -21.86
CA MET A 234 -15.70 -9.83 -20.52
C MET A 234 -17.03 -10.61 -20.58
N LEU A 235 -17.01 -11.82 -20.03
CA LEU A 235 -18.19 -12.71 -19.94
C LEU A 235 -18.80 -12.63 -18.53
N ALA A 236 -17.93 -12.67 -17.51
CA ALA A 236 -18.37 -12.68 -16.12
C ALA A 236 -17.25 -12.20 -15.19
N ARG A 237 -17.62 -11.99 -13.94
CA ARG A 237 -16.73 -11.71 -12.83
C ARG A 237 -16.94 -12.73 -11.71
N VAL A 238 -15.86 -13.32 -11.24
CA VAL A 238 -15.85 -14.25 -10.09
C VAL A 238 -15.12 -13.60 -8.94
N LEU A 239 -15.75 -13.60 -7.79
CA LEU A 239 -15.28 -12.97 -6.57
C LEU A 239 -15.09 -14.02 -5.49
N ASP A 240 -13.88 -14.15 -4.98
CA ASP A 240 -13.59 -14.89 -3.75
C ASP A 240 -13.68 -13.92 -2.56
N ILE A 241 -14.67 -14.15 -1.71
CA ILE A 241 -14.97 -13.30 -0.55
C ILE A 241 -14.29 -13.78 0.72
N SER A 242 -13.36 -14.72 0.66
CA SER A 242 -12.64 -15.25 1.83
C SER A 242 -11.70 -14.20 2.46
N HIS A 243 -11.15 -13.31 1.65
CA HIS A 243 -10.29 -12.21 2.07
C HIS A 243 -10.70 -10.91 1.38
N VAL A 244 -10.54 -9.82 2.10
CA VAL A 244 -10.81 -8.47 1.59
C VAL A 244 -9.66 -7.53 1.89
N LEU A 245 -9.55 -6.50 1.06
CA LEU A 245 -8.64 -5.37 1.24
C LEU A 245 -9.48 -4.14 1.61
N ILE A 246 -9.29 -3.62 2.82
CA ILE A 246 -9.91 -2.36 3.23
C ILE A 246 -8.91 -1.25 2.97
N ARG A 247 -9.33 -0.20 2.29
CA ARG A 247 -8.58 1.03 2.09
C ARG A 247 -9.14 2.10 2.99
N GLY A 248 -8.36 2.51 4.00
CA GLY A 248 -8.64 3.64 4.85
C GLY A 248 -8.06 4.92 4.23
N TYR A 249 -8.82 6.00 4.25
CA TYR A 249 -8.43 7.29 3.68
C TYR A 249 -8.08 8.26 4.80
N VAL A 250 -6.79 8.44 5.01
CA VAL A 250 -6.23 9.20 6.13
C VAL A 250 -5.75 10.57 5.66
N SER A 251 -5.89 11.60 6.50
CA SER A 251 -5.29 12.91 6.22
C SER A 251 -3.77 12.80 6.13
N PRO A 252 -3.09 13.58 5.27
CA PRO A 252 -1.62 13.57 5.20
C PRO A 252 -0.94 13.90 6.54
N GLU A 253 -1.62 14.65 7.40
CA GLU A 253 -1.12 15.04 8.73
C GLU A 253 -1.12 13.85 9.69
N ASP A 254 -2.20 13.08 9.75
CA ASP A 254 -2.33 11.91 10.61
C ASP A 254 -1.52 10.71 10.09
N ALA A 255 -1.42 10.58 8.77
CA ALA A 255 -0.69 9.48 8.13
C ALA A 255 0.81 9.42 8.49
N ARG A 256 1.40 10.54 8.93
CA ARG A 256 2.80 10.58 9.39
C ARG A 256 3.06 9.69 10.60
N TYR A 257 2.05 9.45 11.39
CA TYR A 257 2.14 8.65 12.61
C TYR A 257 1.76 7.19 12.39
N ILE A 258 0.98 6.90 11.34
CA ILE A 258 0.49 5.55 11.04
C ILE A 258 1.57 4.74 10.34
N GLY A 259 1.75 3.51 10.79
CA GLY A 259 2.70 2.56 10.22
C GLY A 259 2.10 1.17 10.00
N ALA A 260 2.82 0.35 9.24
CA ALA A 260 2.48 -1.07 9.14
C ALA A 260 2.61 -1.73 10.52
N GLY A 261 1.62 -2.54 10.89
CA GLY A 261 1.52 -3.20 12.19
C GLY A 261 0.65 -2.47 13.22
N ASP A 262 0.24 -1.22 12.97
CA ASP A 262 -0.66 -0.50 13.86
C ASP A 262 -2.01 -1.22 13.93
N SER A 263 -2.58 -1.25 15.13
CA SER A 263 -3.86 -1.91 15.40
C SER A 263 -5.02 -1.10 14.82
N VAL A 264 -5.98 -1.79 14.22
CA VAL A 264 -7.16 -1.16 13.61
C VAL A 264 -8.42 -1.85 14.12
N LYS A 265 -9.35 -1.05 14.63
CA LYS A 265 -10.72 -1.46 14.91
C LYS A 265 -11.61 -1.11 13.73
N ILE A 266 -12.31 -2.10 13.23
CA ILE A 266 -13.17 -1.99 12.06
C ILE A 266 -14.62 -2.05 12.54
N LEU A 267 -15.38 -1.00 12.23
CA LEU A 267 -16.76 -0.82 12.64
C LEU A 267 -17.64 -0.64 11.40
N ARG A 268 -18.80 -1.28 11.37
CA ARG A 268 -19.77 -1.08 10.28
C ARG A 268 -20.36 0.33 10.31
N ARG A 269 -20.62 0.86 11.51
CA ARG A 269 -21.10 2.22 11.79
C ARG A 269 -20.32 2.80 12.97
N GLN A 270 -20.27 4.11 13.09
CA GLN A 270 -19.47 4.81 14.10
C GLN A 270 -19.75 4.39 15.56
N ASN A 271 -20.94 3.90 15.86
CA ASN A 271 -21.34 3.45 17.20
C ASN A 271 -21.85 1.99 17.19
N ASP A 272 -21.32 1.15 16.32
CA ASP A 272 -21.71 -0.26 16.28
C ASP A 272 -21.05 -1.03 17.42
N THR A 273 -21.78 -2.00 17.97
CA THR A 273 -21.26 -2.95 18.96
C THR A 273 -20.45 -4.07 18.33
N PHE A 274 -20.58 -4.27 17.00
CA PHE A 274 -19.80 -5.25 16.25
C PHE A 274 -18.48 -4.66 15.81
N GLU A 275 -17.42 -5.14 16.41
CA GLU A 275 -16.04 -4.70 16.19
C GLU A 275 -15.21 -5.87 15.65
N MET A 276 -14.42 -5.63 14.60
CA MET A 276 -13.41 -6.56 14.14
C MET A 276 -12.04 -5.91 14.28
N GLN A 277 -11.07 -6.67 14.81
CA GLN A 277 -9.70 -6.20 14.94
C GLN A 277 -8.84 -6.68 13.77
N ALA A 278 -7.99 -5.81 13.30
CA ALA A 278 -7.02 -6.05 12.24
C ALA A 278 -5.75 -5.23 12.48
N VAL A 279 -4.81 -5.32 11.58
CA VAL A 279 -3.60 -4.50 11.59
C VAL A 279 -3.40 -3.82 10.24
N VAL A 280 -2.78 -2.66 10.26
CA VAL A 280 -2.34 -1.97 9.05
C VAL A 280 -1.32 -2.84 8.32
N THR A 281 -1.64 -3.24 7.09
CA THR A 281 -0.73 -4.05 6.26
C THR A 281 0.32 -3.17 5.59
N SER A 282 -0.09 -2.03 5.06
CA SER A 282 0.82 -1.06 4.42
C SER A 282 0.18 0.32 4.34
N VAL A 283 1.03 1.33 4.23
CA VAL A 283 0.65 2.73 3.99
C VAL A 283 1.22 3.13 2.63
N ASN A 284 0.37 3.66 1.75
CA ASN A 284 0.82 4.12 0.44
C ASN A 284 1.70 5.37 0.58
N PRO A 285 2.81 5.46 -0.17
CA PRO A 285 3.69 6.63 -0.11
C PRO A 285 3.12 7.86 -0.81
N GLY A 286 2.18 7.67 -1.73
CA GLY A 286 1.55 8.73 -2.52
C GLY A 286 0.16 9.08 -2.03
N LEU A 287 -0.32 10.24 -2.44
CA LEU A 287 -1.69 10.68 -2.17
C LEU A 287 -2.65 10.12 -3.23
N ASP A 288 -3.86 9.81 -2.82
CA ASP A 288 -4.96 9.48 -3.72
C ASP A 288 -5.35 10.70 -4.57
N GLU A 289 -5.50 10.51 -5.87
CA GLU A 289 -5.72 11.60 -6.83
C GLU A 289 -7.09 12.30 -6.63
N ASN A 290 -8.10 11.57 -6.14
CA ASN A 290 -9.46 12.08 -6.02
C ASN A 290 -9.66 12.93 -4.75
N ASN A 291 -9.15 12.45 -3.62
CA ASN A 291 -9.43 13.06 -2.31
C ASN A 291 -8.17 13.55 -1.58
N ARG A 292 -7.00 13.39 -2.19
CA ARG A 292 -5.69 13.80 -1.64
C ARG A 292 -5.37 13.23 -0.26
N SER A 293 -5.96 12.11 0.08
CA SER A 293 -5.67 11.36 1.29
C SER A 293 -4.53 10.36 1.09
N VAL A 294 -3.91 9.95 2.17
CA VAL A 294 -3.01 8.80 2.19
C VAL A 294 -3.84 7.53 2.36
N ILE A 295 -3.59 6.53 1.50
CA ILE A 295 -4.29 5.25 1.59
C ILE A 295 -3.56 4.33 2.55
N VAL A 296 -4.28 3.87 3.56
CA VAL A 296 -3.85 2.81 4.48
C VAL A 296 -4.55 1.52 4.09
N ASN A 297 -3.78 0.48 3.82
CA ASN A 297 -4.27 -0.82 3.39
C ASN A 297 -4.33 -1.80 4.58
N ILE A 298 -5.46 -2.47 4.71
CA ILE A 298 -5.72 -3.48 5.73
C ILE A 298 -6.23 -4.73 5.02
N LEU A 299 -5.43 -5.80 5.04
CA LEU A 299 -5.80 -7.09 4.47
C LEU A 299 -6.27 -8.00 5.60
N LEU A 300 -7.47 -8.55 5.46
CA LEU A 300 -8.01 -9.45 6.45
C LEU A 300 -8.89 -10.56 5.85
N ALA A 301 -8.99 -11.67 6.57
CA ALA A 301 -9.95 -12.72 6.27
C ALA A 301 -11.34 -12.29 6.74
N THR A 302 -12.38 -12.57 5.94
CA THR A 302 -13.75 -12.28 6.32
C THR A 302 -14.25 -13.26 7.38
N SER A 303 -15.10 -12.78 8.26
CA SER A 303 -15.81 -13.61 9.24
C SER A 303 -17.30 -13.54 8.97
N GLN A 304 -17.98 -14.68 8.87
CA GLN A 304 -19.41 -14.73 8.55
C GLN A 304 -19.80 -13.92 7.28
N HIS A 305 -18.92 -13.95 6.25
CA HIS A 305 -19.07 -13.20 4.99
C HIS A 305 -19.13 -11.68 5.17
N TRP A 306 -18.56 -11.14 6.22
CA TRP A 306 -18.40 -9.72 6.46
C TRP A 306 -16.93 -9.39 6.78
N PRO A 307 -16.40 -8.23 6.34
CA PRO A 307 -17.01 -7.21 5.48
C PRO A 307 -17.09 -7.64 4.01
N LYS A 308 -18.02 -7.06 3.25
CA LYS A 308 -18.21 -7.36 1.82
C LYS A 308 -17.56 -6.30 0.94
N PRO A 309 -16.95 -6.66 -0.19
CA PRO A 309 -16.49 -5.70 -1.18
C PRO A 309 -17.60 -4.72 -1.59
N GLY A 310 -17.25 -3.43 -1.65
CA GLY A 310 -18.17 -2.33 -1.90
C GLY A 310 -18.76 -1.67 -0.65
N GLU A 311 -18.61 -2.26 0.54
CA GLU A 311 -19.09 -1.64 1.79
C GLU A 311 -18.19 -0.47 2.21
N ASN A 312 -18.83 0.55 2.82
CA ASN A 312 -18.16 1.62 3.53
C ASN A 312 -18.11 1.29 5.03
N LEU A 313 -16.94 1.53 5.64
CA LEU A 313 -16.65 1.19 7.03
C LEU A 313 -16.07 2.39 7.76
N HIS A 314 -16.15 2.36 9.08
CA HIS A 314 -15.40 3.25 9.96
C HIS A 314 -14.23 2.51 10.56
N LEU A 315 -13.05 3.10 10.45
CA LEU A 315 -11.80 2.54 10.97
C LEU A 315 -11.32 3.43 12.11
N SER A 316 -10.89 2.81 13.20
CA SER A 316 -10.20 3.47 14.30
C SER A 316 -8.80 2.89 14.36
N ILE A 317 -7.82 3.64 13.89
CA ILE A 317 -6.42 3.21 13.85
C ILE A 317 -5.74 3.67 15.12
N GLU A 318 -5.28 2.71 15.93
CA GLU A 318 -4.52 2.99 17.14
C GLU A 318 -3.05 3.08 16.76
N THR A 319 -2.47 4.26 16.95
CA THR A 319 -1.08 4.55 16.60
C THR A 319 -0.36 5.24 17.74
N SER A 320 0.95 5.26 17.69
CA SER A 320 1.79 5.95 18.68
C SER A 320 2.78 6.87 17.99
N SER A 321 3.12 7.97 18.63
CA SER A 321 4.22 8.80 18.18
C SER A 321 5.51 7.98 18.19
N LYS A 322 6.20 7.93 17.04
CA LYS A 322 7.50 7.21 16.93
C LYS A 322 8.62 7.90 17.71
N ILE A 323 8.37 9.11 18.17
CA ILE A 323 9.32 9.95 18.91
C ILE A 323 8.67 10.27 20.24
N GLU A 324 9.47 10.17 21.33
CA GLU A 324 9.02 10.68 22.62
C GLU A 324 8.76 12.18 22.51
N VAL A 325 7.57 12.59 22.89
CA VAL A 325 7.17 14.00 22.89
C VAL A 325 6.85 14.45 24.32
N ILE A 326 7.08 15.72 24.59
CA ILE A 326 6.62 16.34 25.82
C ILE A 326 5.15 16.70 25.65
N SER A 327 4.30 16.14 26.50
CA SER A 327 2.89 16.48 26.53
C SER A 327 2.51 17.06 27.88
N VAL A 328 1.65 18.07 27.87
CA VAL A 328 1.13 18.70 29.07
C VAL A 328 -0.39 18.75 29.00
N PRO A 329 -1.12 18.58 30.11
CA PRO A 329 -2.57 18.77 30.12
C PRO A 329 -2.93 20.16 29.62
N VAL A 330 -3.99 20.27 28.83
CA VAL A 330 -4.47 21.57 28.33
C VAL A 330 -4.78 22.52 29.47
N GLU A 331 -5.19 22.00 30.63
CA GLU A 331 -5.46 22.75 31.86
C GLU A 331 -4.22 23.43 32.46
N ALA A 332 -3.02 22.92 32.21
CA ALA A 332 -1.74 23.51 32.64
C ALA A 332 -1.25 24.65 31.74
N LEU A 333 -1.91 24.88 30.61
CA LEU A 333 -1.60 25.92 29.64
C LEU A 333 -2.50 27.14 29.83
N THR A 334 -1.92 28.32 29.68
CA THR A 334 -2.68 29.58 29.56
C THR A 334 -2.06 30.45 28.48
N TYR A 335 -2.67 31.58 28.19
CA TYR A 335 -2.16 32.51 27.17
C TYR A 335 -1.79 33.84 27.82
N ASP A 336 -0.64 34.40 27.46
CA ASP A 336 -0.28 35.79 27.76
C ASP A 336 -0.24 36.57 26.43
N GLY A 337 -1.30 37.36 26.19
CA GLY A 337 -1.60 37.85 24.85
C GLY A 337 -1.94 36.67 23.93
N ASN A 338 -1.15 36.51 22.85
CA ASN A 338 -1.29 35.41 21.88
C ASN A 338 -0.34 34.22 22.16
N ASP A 339 0.55 34.36 23.14
CA ASP A 339 1.59 33.36 23.39
C ASP A 339 1.11 32.32 24.41
N PRO A 340 1.20 31.03 24.14
CA PRO A 340 0.95 29.98 25.11
C PRO A 340 2.08 29.96 26.17
N VAL A 341 1.69 29.97 27.44
CA VAL A 341 2.61 29.98 28.58
C VAL A 341 2.23 28.94 29.61
N VAL A 342 3.21 28.46 30.32
CA VAL A 342 3.09 27.55 31.46
C VAL A 342 3.80 28.12 32.68
N PHE A 343 3.47 27.60 33.87
CA PHE A 343 4.14 27.95 35.10
C PHE A 343 4.99 26.79 35.61
N VAL A 344 6.31 26.92 35.48
CA VAL A 344 7.28 25.92 35.88
C VAL A 344 7.68 26.17 37.31
N GLN A 345 7.60 25.18 38.18
CA GLN A 345 8.02 25.27 39.57
C GLN A 345 9.52 25.22 39.66
N ILE A 346 10.15 26.31 40.11
CA ILE A 346 11.61 26.43 40.34
C ILE A 346 11.97 26.06 41.81
N SER A 347 11.12 26.44 42.76
CA SER A 347 11.24 26.07 44.17
C SER A 347 9.86 25.84 44.77
N GLU A 348 9.78 25.42 46.02
CA GLU A 348 8.47 25.13 46.66
C GLU A 348 7.48 26.29 46.56
N SER A 349 7.95 27.54 46.57
CA SER A 349 7.12 28.75 46.55
C SER A 349 7.33 29.65 45.32
N THR A 350 8.09 29.22 44.34
CA THR A 350 8.43 30.06 43.18
C THR A 350 8.12 29.37 41.89
N PHE A 351 7.34 30.04 41.04
CA PHE A 351 6.97 29.59 39.70
C PHE A 351 7.52 30.55 38.65
N GLU A 352 8.06 29.98 37.58
CA GLU A 352 8.50 30.72 36.41
C GLU A 352 7.41 30.68 35.33
N LYS A 353 6.92 31.82 34.91
CA LYS A 353 6.08 31.96 33.74
C LYS A 353 6.93 31.82 32.48
N ARG A 354 6.79 30.70 31.78
CA ARG A 354 7.61 30.37 30.61
C ARG A 354 6.76 30.21 29.37
N LYS A 355 7.18 30.90 28.29
CA LYS A 355 6.58 30.72 26.98
C LYS A 355 6.93 29.37 26.43
N VAL A 356 5.96 28.66 25.84
CA VAL A 356 6.14 27.36 25.19
C VAL A 356 5.64 27.43 23.76
N GLU A 357 6.25 26.65 22.92
CA GLU A 357 5.80 26.46 21.55
C GLU A 357 4.98 25.16 21.48
N VAL A 358 3.67 25.30 21.27
CA VAL A 358 2.79 24.15 21.12
C VAL A 358 2.75 23.72 19.66
N GLN A 359 3.09 22.45 19.43
CA GLN A 359 3.06 21.83 18.13
C GLN A 359 1.63 21.45 17.73
N GLU A 360 0.86 20.93 18.67
CA GLU A 360 -0.47 20.38 18.43
C GLU A 360 -1.31 20.39 19.72
N PHE A 361 -2.61 20.72 19.59
CA PHE A 361 -3.59 20.57 20.63
C PHE A 361 -4.46 19.33 20.38
N ARG A 362 -4.66 18.54 21.42
CA ARG A 362 -5.60 17.42 21.49
C ARG A 362 -6.64 17.67 22.59
N GLU A 363 -7.68 16.85 22.65
CA GLU A 363 -8.80 17.09 23.58
C GLU A 363 -8.37 17.29 25.05
N LYS A 364 -7.37 16.54 25.53
CA LYS A 364 -6.95 16.53 26.95
C LYS A 364 -5.52 17.00 27.16
N PHE A 365 -4.70 17.11 26.15
CA PHE A 365 -3.29 17.48 26.29
C PHE A 365 -2.82 18.28 25.08
N ALA A 366 -1.72 19.02 25.27
CA ALA A 366 -1.00 19.72 24.22
C ALA A 366 0.40 19.14 24.09
N VAL A 367 0.86 18.94 22.85
CA VAL A 367 2.20 18.52 22.53
C VAL A 367 3.07 19.75 22.44
N VAL A 368 4.12 19.81 23.26
CA VAL A 368 5.04 20.94 23.33
C VAL A 368 6.29 20.63 22.51
N ARG A 369 6.61 21.52 21.58
CA ARG A 369 7.78 21.44 20.71
C ARG A 369 9.04 21.94 21.39
N SER A 370 8.92 23.08 22.11
CA SER A 370 10.03 23.73 22.78
C SER A 370 9.57 24.55 23.98
N GLY A 371 10.48 24.84 24.91
CA GLY A 371 10.22 25.62 26.10
C GLY A 371 10.07 24.81 27.39
N LEU A 372 10.04 23.47 27.32
CA LEU A 372 10.02 22.58 28.48
C LEU A 372 11.10 21.51 28.39
N HIS A 373 11.56 21.06 29.55
CA HIS A 373 12.52 19.96 29.69
C HIS A 373 11.90 18.81 30.49
N LYS A 374 12.41 17.62 30.27
CA LYS A 374 12.02 16.42 31.01
C LYS A 374 12.29 16.61 32.49
N ASN A 375 11.42 16.13 33.39
CA ASN A 375 11.49 16.19 34.82
C ASN A 375 11.25 17.59 35.44
N GLU A 376 10.90 18.61 34.68
CA GLU A 376 10.40 19.86 35.23
C GLU A 376 9.01 19.66 35.85
N ARG A 377 8.69 20.44 36.90
CA ARG A 377 7.38 20.45 37.51
C ARG A 377 6.57 21.63 37.03
N LEU A 378 5.34 21.36 36.55
CA LEU A 378 4.40 22.38 36.10
C LEU A 378 3.23 22.49 37.08
N ALA A 379 2.76 23.71 37.29
CA ALA A 379 1.46 23.92 37.92
C ALA A 379 0.37 23.35 37.03
N ALA A 380 -0.47 22.47 37.57
CA ALA A 380 -1.63 21.88 36.87
C ALA A 380 -2.96 22.52 37.29
N THR A 381 -2.97 23.19 38.44
CA THR A 381 -4.17 23.89 38.98
C THR A 381 -3.83 25.35 39.30
N GLN A 382 -4.87 26.17 39.46
CA GLN A 382 -4.74 27.61 39.86
C GLN A 382 -3.89 28.46 38.88
N ILE A 383 -3.87 28.08 37.61
CA ILE A 383 -3.08 28.78 36.57
C ILE A 383 -3.52 30.25 36.42
N PHE A 384 -4.83 30.52 36.55
CA PHE A 384 -5.37 31.87 36.52
C PHE A 384 -4.88 32.73 37.66
N SER A 385 -4.79 32.17 38.88
CA SER A 385 -4.28 32.86 40.07
C SER A 385 -2.80 33.19 39.92
N LEU A 386 -2.01 32.23 39.43
CA LEU A 386 -0.58 32.46 39.08
C LEU A 386 -0.41 33.52 38.02
N LYS A 387 -1.25 33.52 36.98
CA LYS A 387 -1.25 34.54 35.96
C LYS A 387 -1.60 35.92 36.48
N ALA A 388 -2.61 36.01 37.36
CA ALA A 388 -2.97 37.26 38.00
C ALA A 388 -1.82 37.82 38.83
N LEU A 389 -1.22 37.00 39.68
CA LEU A 389 -0.07 37.39 40.50
C LEU A 389 1.15 37.84 39.65
N SER A 390 1.42 37.11 38.55
CA SER A 390 2.49 37.52 37.63
C SER A 390 2.29 38.90 36.97
N ARG A 391 1.04 39.43 36.97
CA ARG A 391 0.75 40.77 36.45
C ARG A 391 0.79 41.82 37.53
N PHE A 392 0.41 41.46 38.79
CA PHE A 392 0.49 42.37 39.92
C PHE A 392 1.94 42.73 40.29
N ASP A 393 2.86 41.77 40.23
CA ASP A 393 4.30 42.04 40.49
C ASP A 393 4.88 43.04 39.47
N LYS A 394 4.39 43.04 38.21
CA LYS A 394 4.77 44.05 37.19
C LYS A 394 4.31 45.47 37.50
N ILE A 395 3.13 45.61 38.14
CA ILE A 395 2.52 46.90 38.44
C ILE A 395 3.11 47.48 39.74
N ALA A 396 3.64 46.66 40.62
CA ALA A 396 4.28 47.07 41.87
C ALA A 396 5.72 47.52 41.75
N GLU A 397 6.39 47.20 40.62
CA GLU A 397 7.79 47.62 40.30
C GLU A 397 7.83 48.87 39.38
N GLU A 398 6.71 49.38 38.82
CA GLU A 398 6.55 50.67 38.14
C GLU A 398 6.11 51.75 39.13
#